data_30171b7d0abae3c3d8154d8e1b4ce435
#
_entry.id   30171b7d0abae3c3d8154d8e1b4ce435
#
_cell.length_a   1.000
_cell.length_b   1.000
_cell.length_c   1.000
_cell.angle_alpha   90.00
_cell.angle_beta   90.00
_cell.angle_gamma   90.00
#
_symmetry.space_group_name_H-M   'P 1'
#
loop_
_entity.id
_entity.type
_entity.pdbx_description
1 polymer ?
#
loop_
_entity_poly.entity_id
_entity_poly.type
_entity_poly.pdbx_seq_one_letter_code
_entity_poly.pdbx_strand_id
1 'polypeptide(L)'
;MTRLKEQYDSQIKAAMMKKFGYRNEMQIPKLVKIVVNMGVGDAKENHKLLDSAIGDMEKITGQKAVVCKAKKSVANFKLREGMPIGCKVTLRGDKMYEFADRLINLALPRVRDFRGVNPNAFDGRGNYALGIKEQLIFPEIEYDQVDKVRGMDVIFVTTAHTDEEARELLTLFGMPYAK
;
A
#
# COMPACT_ATOMS: atom_id res chain seq x y z
N MET A 1 11.73 -17.87 -1.56
CA MET A 1 11.56 -16.70 -2.47
C MET A 1 10.07 -16.58 -2.78
N THR A 2 9.52 -15.38 -2.82
CA THR A 2 8.07 -15.18 -3.06
C THR A 2 7.76 -15.21 -4.55
N ARG A 3 6.54 -15.62 -4.91
CA ARG A 3 6.09 -15.76 -6.30
C ARG A 3 6.33 -14.48 -7.13
N LEU A 4 5.96 -13.31 -6.61
CA LEU A 4 6.16 -12.05 -7.34
C LEU A 4 7.63 -11.67 -7.51
N LYS A 5 8.49 -12.02 -6.55
CA LYS A 5 9.93 -11.78 -6.67
C LYS A 5 10.56 -12.67 -7.75
N GLU A 6 10.15 -13.93 -7.81
CA GLU A 6 10.57 -14.84 -8.88
C GLU A 6 10.09 -14.36 -10.25
N GLN A 7 8.86 -13.88 -10.33
CA GLN A 7 8.33 -13.28 -11.56
C GLN A 7 9.11 -12.02 -11.96
N TYR A 8 9.47 -11.18 -10.98
CA TYR A 8 10.30 -10.00 -11.24
C TYR A 8 11.66 -10.39 -11.83
N ASP A 9 12.35 -11.35 -11.21
CA ASP A 9 13.69 -11.76 -11.64
C ASP A 9 13.69 -12.50 -12.98
N SER A 10 12.66 -13.33 -13.27
CA SER A 10 12.61 -14.18 -14.46
C SER A 10 11.97 -13.51 -15.68
N GLN A 11 11.01 -12.61 -15.50
CA GLN A 11 10.18 -12.08 -16.59
C GLN A 11 10.18 -10.56 -16.66
N ILE A 12 9.94 -9.88 -15.52
CA ILE A 12 9.69 -8.43 -15.50
C ILE A 12 10.95 -7.65 -15.87
N LYS A 13 12.11 -8.04 -15.37
CA LYS A 13 13.38 -7.39 -15.71
C LYS A 13 13.63 -7.39 -17.21
N ALA A 14 13.46 -8.55 -17.87
CA ALA A 14 13.65 -8.68 -19.31
C ALA A 14 12.66 -7.83 -20.10
N ALA A 15 11.38 -7.82 -19.71
CA ALA A 15 10.35 -7.01 -20.34
C ALA A 15 10.61 -5.51 -20.22
N MET A 16 11.02 -5.05 -19.05
CA MET A 16 11.39 -3.65 -18.80
C MET A 16 12.61 -3.23 -19.61
N MET A 17 13.63 -4.06 -19.66
CA MET A 17 14.83 -3.79 -20.45
C MET A 17 14.52 -3.68 -21.94
N LYS A 18 13.66 -4.55 -22.46
CA LYS A 18 13.23 -4.51 -23.86
C LYS A 18 12.43 -3.24 -24.19
N LYS A 19 11.55 -2.80 -23.26
CA LYS A 19 10.67 -1.66 -23.50
C LYS A 19 11.38 -0.32 -23.40
N PHE A 20 12.23 -0.14 -22.41
CA PHE A 20 12.88 1.15 -22.10
C PHE A 20 14.35 1.23 -22.55
N GLY A 21 14.94 0.13 -22.96
CA GLY A 21 16.30 0.11 -23.52
C GLY A 21 17.39 0.46 -22.52
N TYR A 22 17.29 0.00 -21.27
CA TYR A 22 18.33 0.24 -20.25
C TYR A 22 19.69 -0.34 -20.67
N ARG A 23 20.75 0.39 -20.38
CA ARG A 23 22.13 -0.06 -20.69
C ARG A 23 22.67 -1.06 -19.67
N ASN A 24 22.16 -1.02 -18.46
CA ASN A 24 22.58 -1.86 -17.36
C ASN A 24 21.35 -2.43 -16.63
N GLU A 25 21.42 -3.70 -16.27
CA GLU A 25 20.37 -4.37 -15.47
C GLU A 25 20.08 -3.65 -14.14
N MET A 26 21.06 -3.01 -13.54
CA MET A 26 20.89 -2.26 -12.29
C MET A 26 20.07 -0.96 -12.44
N GLN A 27 19.83 -0.50 -13.68
CA GLN A 27 18.96 0.65 -13.96
C GLN A 27 17.49 0.29 -13.98
N ILE A 28 17.16 -1.01 -14.05
CA ILE A 28 15.78 -1.48 -14.11
C ILE A 28 15.05 -1.10 -12.81
N PRO A 29 13.88 -0.46 -12.88
CA PRO A 29 13.08 -0.13 -11.70
C PRO A 29 12.71 -1.37 -10.90
N LYS A 30 12.73 -1.24 -9.58
CA LYS A 30 12.29 -2.27 -8.63
C LYS A 30 11.47 -1.67 -7.51
N LEU A 31 10.66 -2.49 -6.86
CA LEU A 31 9.99 -2.12 -5.62
C LEU A 31 11.00 -1.99 -4.49
N VAL A 32 10.95 -0.88 -3.78
CA VAL A 32 11.80 -0.58 -2.61
C VAL A 32 11.08 -0.93 -1.32
N LYS A 33 9.86 -0.43 -1.19
CA LYS A 33 8.99 -0.65 -0.03
C LYS A 33 7.53 -0.42 -0.39
N ILE A 34 6.64 -0.98 0.42
CA ILE A 34 5.23 -0.63 0.44
C ILE A 34 4.91 -0.06 1.82
N VAL A 35 4.28 1.10 1.85
CA VAL A 35 3.82 1.73 3.08
C VAL A 35 2.31 1.65 3.12
N VAL A 36 1.78 1.06 4.18
CA VAL A 36 0.34 1.01 4.45
C VAL A 36 0.06 1.96 5.61
N ASN A 37 -0.83 2.92 5.40
CA ASN A 37 -1.20 3.91 6.38
C ASN A 37 -2.71 3.87 6.63
N MET A 38 -3.10 4.01 7.88
CA MET A 38 -4.50 4.13 8.28
C MET A 38 -4.65 5.35 9.18
N GLY A 39 -5.42 6.33 8.71
CA GLY A 39 -5.77 7.51 9.50
C GLY A 39 -6.95 7.21 10.41
N VAL A 40 -6.80 7.44 11.71
CA VAL A 40 -7.85 7.24 12.72
C VAL A 40 -8.08 8.54 13.48
N GLY A 41 -8.81 9.45 12.86
CA GLY A 41 -9.11 10.76 13.45
C GLY A 41 -9.93 10.67 14.75
N ASP A 42 -10.76 9.65 14.88
CA ASP A 42 -11.60 9.41 16.08
C ASP A 42 -10.77 8.96 17.30
N ALA A 43 -9.53 8.56 17.10
CA ALA A 43 -8.62 8.13 18.17
C ALA A 43 -8.33 9.22 19.21
N LYS A 44 -8.51 10.49 18.84
CA LYS A 44 -8.40 11.62 19.77
C LYS A 44 -9.47 11.60 20.86
N GLU A 45 -10.63 11.01 20.59
CA GLU A 45 -11.74 10.88 21.54
C GLU A 45 -11.74 9.50 22.23
N ASN A 46 -11.34 8.46 21.50
CA ASN A 46 -11.34 7.08 22.00
C ASN A 46 -10.11 6.30 21.51
N HIS A 47 -9.18 6.05 22.42
CA HIS A 47 -7.96 5.28 22.14
C HIS A 47 -8.22 3.82 21.71
N LYS A 48 -9.32 3.22 22.15
CA LYS A 48 -9.67 1.85 21.77
C LYS A 48 -9.90 1.69 20.27
N LEU A 49 -10.35 2.75 19.59
CA LEU A 49 -10.52 2.74 18.14
C LEU A 49 -9.16 2.64 17.41
N LEU A 50 -8.12 3.26 17.96
CA LEU A 50 -6.77 3.13 17.42
C LEU A 50 -6.21 1.72 17.65
N ASP A 51 -6.42 1.14 18.83
CA ASP A 51 -5.95 -0.22 19.14
C ASP A 51 -6.60 -1.25 18.21
N SER A 52 -7.88 -1.08 17.91
CA SER A 52 -8.60 -1.88 16.93
C SER A 52 -8.03 -1.72 15.53
N ALA A 53 -7.74 -0.48 15.10
CA ALA A 53 -7.11 -0.22 13.80
C ALA A 53 -5.70 -0.81 13.70
N ILE A 54 -4.92 -0.76 14.76
CA ILE A 54 -3.60 -1.40 14.84
C ILE A 54 -3.74 -2.92 14.69
N GLY A 55 -4.69 -3.54 15.40
CA GLY A 55 -4.97 -4.97 15.30
C GLY A 55 -5.33 -5.40 13.87
N ASP A 56 -6.18 -4.64 13.19
CA ASP A 56 -6.54 -4.90 11.79
C ASP A 56 -5.32 -4.76 10.87
N MET A 57 -4.52 -3.72 11.06
CA MET A 57 -3.30 -3.49 10.28
C MET A 57 -2.30 -4.63 10.46
N GLU A 58 -2.11 -5.13 11.68
CA GLU A 58 -1.21 -6.24 11.98
C GLU A 58 -1.68 -7.55 11.35
N LYS A 59 -2.99 -7.81 11.34
CA LYS A 59 -3.56 -8.97 10.65
C LYS A 59 -3.33 -8.90 9.14
N ILE A 60 -3.55 -7.74 8.54
CA ILE A 60 -3.39 -7.54 7.09
C ILE A 60 -1.93 -7.67 6.66
N THR A 61 -1.01 -7.05 7.38
CA THR A 61 0.40 -6.94 6.97
C THR A 61 1.31 -8.02 7.56
N GLY A 62 0.89 -8.65 8.65
CA GLY A 62 1.72 -9.60 9.39
C GLY A 62 2.92 -8.96 10.09
N GLN A 63 2.89 -7.64 10.29
CA GLN A 63 3.96 -6.89 10.94
C GLN A 63 3.37 -5.89 11.93
N LYS A 64 4.08 -5.65 13.04
CA LYS A 64 3.67 -4.68 14.06
C LYS A 64 3.56 -3.28 13.48
N ALA A 65 2.42 -2.64 13.72
CA ALA A 65 2.17 -1.28 13.25
C ALA A 65 2.84 -0.23 14.17
N VAL A 66 3.25 0.87 13.55
CA VAL A 66 3.78 2.04 14.26
C VAL A 66 2.68 3.07 14.43
N VAL A 67 2.48 3.54 15.66
CA VAL A 67 1.53 4.60 15.96
C VAL A 67 2.05 5.94 15.44
N CYS A 68 1.21 6.64 14.67
CA CYS A 68 1.50 7.97 14.16
C CYS A 68 0.90 9.02 15.09
N LYS A 69 1.75 9.92 15.59
CA LYS A 69 1.36 11.03 16.47
C LYS A 69 1.29 12.35 15.72
N ALA A 70 0.41 13.23 16.16
CA ALA A 70 0.29 14.57 15.60
C ALA A 70 1.59 15.37 15.81
N LYS A 71 2.05 16.05 14.76
CA LYS A 71 3.27 16.89 14.79
C LYS A 71 3.00 18.31 15.25
N LYS A 72 1.78 18.79 15.10
CA LYS A 72 1.35 20.15 15.44
C LYS A 72 -0.04 20.12 16.08
N SER A 73 -0.29 21.07 16.97
CA SER A 73 -1.62 21.32 17.52
C SER A 73 -2.46 22.11 16.53
N VAL A 74 -3.71 21.67 16.30
CA VAL A 74 -4.68 22.35 15.43
C VAL A 74 -6.01 22.44 16.17
N ALA A 75 -6.38 23.66 16.56
CA ALA A 75 -7.58 23.91 17.36
C ALA A 75 -8.89 23.50 16.67
N ASN A 76 -9.00 23.77 15.37
CA ASN A 76 -10.20 23.40 14.57
C ASN A 76 -10.49 21.90 14.57
N PHE A 77 -9.45 21.08 14.64
CA PHE A 77 -9.57 19.62 14.71
C PHE A 77 -9.56 19.07 16.14
N LYS A 78 -9.54 19.94 17.16
CA LYS A 78 -9.37 19.54 18.57
C LYS A 78 -8.16 18.62 18.78
N LEU A 79 -7.06 18.94 18.08
CA LEU A 79 -5.85 18.15 18.04
C LEU A 79 -4.74 18.86 18.79
N ARG A 80 -4.03 18.10 19.65
CA ARG A 80 -2.81 18.55 20.33
C ARG A 80 -1.60 17.78 19.83
N GLU A 81 -0.45 18.43 19.84
CA GLU A 81 0.81 17.77 19.51
C GLU A 81 1.05 16.53 20.39
N GLY A 82 1.50 15.45 19.76
CA GLY A 82 1.75 14.18 20.44
C GLY A 82 0.53 13.27 20.57
N MET A 83 -0.68 13.70 20.21
CA MET A 83 -1.86 12.82 20.21
C MET A 83 -1.75 11.75 19.13
N PRO A 84 -2.06 10.46 19.43
CA PRO A 84 -2.09 9.41 18.43
C PRO A 84 -3.27 9.62 17.48
N ILE A 85 -3.01 9.63 16.18
CA ILE A 85 -4.01 9.91 15.14
C ILE A 85 -4.06 8.87 14.02
N GLY A 86 -3.22 7.87 14.06
CA GLY A 86 -3.19 6.83 13.06
C GLY A 86 -2.11 5.80 13.30
N CYS A 87 -2.01 4.87 12.37
CA CYS A 87 -0.97 3.85 12.37
C CYS A 87 -0.46 3.60 10.95
N LYS A 88 0.77 3.12 10.84
CA LYS A 88 1.39 2.75 9.57
C LYS A 88 2.27 1.53 9.71
N VAL A 89 2.45 0.83 8.60
CA VAL A 89 3.42 -0.27 8.46
C VAL A 89 4.25 -0.03 7.21
N THR A 90 5.55 -0.27 7.30
CA THR A 90 6.46 -0.25 6.15
C THR A 90 6.93 -1.67 5.88
N LEU A 91 6.61 -2.19 4.70
CA LEU A 91 6.95 -3.54 4.26
C LEU A 91 8.13 -3.49 3.27
N ARG A 92 9.10 -4.39 3.47
CA ARG A 92 10.26 -4.57 2.59
C ARG A 92 10.55 -6.05 2.37
N GLY A 93 11.32 -6.35 1.34
CA GLY A 93 11.76 -7.72 1.05
C GLY A 93 10.61 -8.67 0.74
N ASP A 94 10.68 -9.88 1.24
CA ASP A 94 9.69 -10.92 0.94
C ASP A 94 8.28 -10.57 1.45
N LYS A 95 8.17 -9.93 2.61
CA LYS A 95 6.87 -9.47 3.14
C LYS A 95 6.19 -8.44 2.23
N MET A 96 6.97 -7.56 1.61
CA MET A 96 6.48 -6.59 0.63
C MET A 96 5.90 -7.28 -0.61
N TYR A 97 6.62 -8.23 -1.17
CA TYR A 97 6.15 -8.97 -2.35
C TYR A 97 4.92 -9.83 -2.05
N GLU A 98 4.88 -10.49 -0.89
CA GLU A 98 3.70 -11.25 -0.48
C GLU A 98 2.47 -10.37 -0.27
N PHE A 99 2.64 -9.22 0.37
CA PHE A 99 1.56 -8.25 0.54
C PHE A 99 1.07 -7.73 -0.82
N ALA A 100 1.98 -7.37 -1.74
CA ALA A 100 1.62 -6.93 -3.08
C ALA A 100 0.83 -8.00 -3.85
N ASP A 101 1.24 -9.25 -3.75
CA ASP A 101 0.55 -10.38 -4.39
C ASP A 101 -0.87 -10.55 -3.86
N ARG A 102 -1.04 -10.56 -2.55
CA ARG A 102 -2.37 -10.67 -1.91
C ARG A 102 -3.25 -9.47 -2.24
N LEU A 103 -2.71 -8.26 -2.21
CA LEU A 103 -3.45 -7.05 -2.55
C LEU A 103 -3.97 -7.10 -3.99
N ILE A 104 -3.10 -7.38 -4.95
CA ILE A 104 -3.43 -7.37 -6.39
C ILE A 104 -4.38 -8.51 -6.76
N ASN A 105 -4.11 -9.71 -6.28
CA ASN A 105 -4.81 -10.92 -6.74
C ASN A 105 -6.01 -11.34 -5.87
N LEU A 106 -6.02 -10.99 -4.59
CA LEU A 106 -7.08 -11.39 -3.66
C LEU A 106 -7.93 -10.22 -3.15
N ALA A 107 -7.31 -9.13 -2.74
CA ALA A 107 -8.02 -8.02 -2.10
C ALA A 107 -8.73 -7.12 -3.12
N LEU A 108 -8.03 -6.64 -4.14
CA LEU A 108 -8.62 -5.72 -5.12
C LEU A 108 -9.83 -6.31 -5.87
N PRO A 109 -9.84 -7.58 -6.30
CA PRO A 109 -11.04 -8.17 -6.91
C PRO A 109 -12.26 -8.22 -6.00
N ARG A 110 -12.09 -8.12 -4.68
CA ARG A 110 -13.17 -8.11 -3.67
C ARG A 110 -13.74 -6.72 -3.40
N VAL A 111 -13.16 -5.68 -3.96
CA VAL A 111 -13.69 -4.32 -3.85
C VAL A 111 -15.05 -4.26 -4.54
N ARG A 112 -16.04 -3.65 -3.85
CA ARG A 112 -17.38 -3.47 -4.41
C ARG A 112 -17.31 -2.57 -5.65
N ASP A 113 -17.98 -2.98 -6.73
CA ASP A 113 -18.02 -2.27 -8.03
C ASP A 113 -16.63 -1.93 -8.58
N PHE A 114 -15.69 -2.88 -8.43
CA PHE A 114 -14.33 -2.68 -8.88
C PHE A 114 -14.23 -2.58 -10.41
N ARG A 115 -13.73 -1.44 -10.90
CA ARG A 115 -13.51 -1.16 -12.33
C ARG A 115 -12.06 -0.93 -12.70
N GLY A 116 -11.16 -1.19 -11.78
CA GLY A 116 -9.74 -0.90 -11.88
C GLY A 116 -9.30 0.21 -10.93
N VAL A 117 -7.99 0.31 -10.72
CA VAL A 117 -7.38 1.35 -9.91
C VAL A 117 -7.02 2.56 -10.77
N ASN A 118 -6.89 3.73 -10.16
CA ASN A 118 -6.57 4.96 -10.88
C ASN A 118 -5.18 4.86 -11.54
N PRO A 119 -5.08 4.99 -12.87
CA PRO A 119 -3.80 4.91 -13.57
C PRO A 119 -2.92 6.17 -13.41
N ASN A 120 -3.45 7.26 -12.86
CA ASN A 120 -2.78 8.55 -12.75
C ASN A 120 -2.38 8.94 -11.32
N ALA A 121 -2.44 8.01 -10.38
CA ALA A 121 -2.13 8.28 -8.97
C ALA A 121 -0.62 8.18 -8.66
N PHE A 122 0.21 8.72 -9.53
CA PHE A 122 1.66 8.82 -9.38
C PHE A 122 2.09 10.21 -8.92
N ASP A 123 3.22 10.28 -8.23
CA ASP A 123 3.76 11.52 -7.66
C ASP A 123 4.70 12.32 -8.57
N GLY A 124 4.93 11.87 -9.80
CA GLY A 124 5.91 12.42 -10.74
C GLY A 124 7.32 11.83 -10.64
N ARG A 125 7.55 10.98 -9.65
CA ARG A 125 8.86 10.35 -9.36
C ARG A 125 8.81 8.82 -9.31
N GLY A 126 7.76 8.23 -9.87
CA GLY A 126 7.62 6.78 -9.95
C GLY A 126 7.07 6.11 -8.70
N ASN A 127 6.44 6.84 -7.79
CA ASN A 127 5.72 6.25 -6.65
C ASN A 127 4.22 6.29 -6.91
N TYR A 128 3.52 5.25 -6.46
CA TYR A 128 2.09 5.09 -6.69
C TYR A 128 1.33 5.04 -5.37
N ALA A 129 0.23 5.75 -5.27
CA ALA A 129 -0.65 5.77 -4.11
C ALA A 129 -2.03 5.19 -4.45
N LEU A 130 -2.46 4.20 -3.69
CA LEU A 130 -3.74 3.54 -3.80
C LEU A 130 -4.57 3.76 -2.54
N GLY A 131 -5.73 4.40 -2.67
CA GLY A 131 -6.71 4.52 -1.59
C GLY A 131 -7.67 3.33 -1.58
N ILE A 132 -7.80 2.68 -0.44
CA ILE A 132 -8.75 1.60 -0.17
C ILE A 132 -9.79 2.14 0.80
N LYS A 133 -11.08 2.00 0.46
CA LYS A 133 -12.17 2.52 1.28
C LYS A 133 -12.53 1.64 2.47
N GLU A 134 -12.31 0.34 2.36
CA GLU A 134 -12.74 -0.66 3.33
C GLU A 134 -11.65 -1.69 3.59
N GLN A 135 -11.31 -1.95 4.86
CA GLN A 135 -10.37 -3.01 5.23
C GLN A 135 -10.94 -4.42 5.02
N LEU A 136 -12.25 -4.53 4.83
CA LEU A 136 -12.96 -5.81 4.66
C LEU A 136 -12.61 -6.56 3.37
N ILE A 137 -11.96 -5.90 2.43
CA ILE A 137 -11.50 -6.55 1.19
C ILE A 137 -10.38 -7.57 1.42
N PHE A 138 -9.67 -7.46 2.54
CA PHE A 138 -8.62 -8.41 2.90
C PHE A 138 -9.24 -9.67 3.53
N PRO A 139 -8.87 -10.87 3.06
CA PRO A 139 -9.41 -12.12 3.59
C PRO A 139 -9.03 -12.41 5.04
N GLU A 140 -7.98 -11.77 5.56
CA GLU A 140 -7.53 -11.89 6.95
C GLU A 140 -8.43 -11.18 7.95
N ILE A 141 -9.31 -10.29 7.47
CA ILE A 141 -10.25 -9.53 8.29
C ILE A 141 -11.62 -10.21 8.27
N GLU A 142 -12.09 -10.61 9.44
CA GLU A 142 -13.43 -11.17 9.63
C GLU A 142 -14.43 -10.04 9.90
N TYR A 143 -15.54 -10.06 9.17
CA TYR A 143 -16.60 -9.04 9.28
C TYR A 143 -17.12 -8.87 10.71
N ASP A 144 -17.31 -9.99 11.42
CA ASP A 144 -17.88 -10.00 12.78
C ASP A 144 -16.95 -9.40 13.85
N GLN A 145 -15.66 -9.30 13.55
CA GLN A 145 -14.64 -8.75 14.46
C GLN A 145 -14.36 -7.26 14.22
N VAL A 146 -14.95 -6.68 13.18
CA VAL A 146 -14.73 -5.29 12.80
C VAL A 146 -15.71 -4.39 13.56
N ASP A 147 -15.18 -3.47 14.36
CA ASP A 147 -15.96 -2.47 15.10
C ASP A 147 -16.39 -1.31 14.19
N LYS A 148 -15.54 -0.91 13.26
CA LYS A 148 -15.81 0.19 12.31
C LYS A 148 -15.09 -0.05 10.99
N VAL A 149 -15.79 0.21 9.88
CA VAL A 149 -15.17 0.22 8.55
C VAL A 149 -14.19 1.41 8.44
N ARG A 150 -12.95 1.11 8.09
CA ARG A 150 -11.87 2.09 7.94
C ARG A 150 -11.22 1.95 6.58
N GLY A 151 -10.92 3.09 5.97
CA GLY A 151 -10.07 3.14 4.79
C GLY A 151 -8.60 3.12 5.14
N MET A 152 -7.78 2.83 4.12
CA MET A 152 -6.33 2.89 4.24
C MET A 152 -5.70 3.33 2.93
N ASP A 153 -4.48 3.83 3.02
CA ASP A 153 -3.67 4.18 1.87
C ASP A 153 -2.51 3.20 1.74
N VAL A 154 -2.32 2.69 0.53
CA VAL A 154 -1.19 1.81 0.19
C VAL A 154 -0.30 2.54 -0.80
N ILE A 155 0.95 2.76 -0.42
CA ILE A 155 1.92 3.51 -1.22
C ILE A 155 3.02 2.55 -1.68
N PHE A 156 3.16 2.42 -3.00
CA PHE A 156 4.23 1.66 -3.64
C PHE A 156 5.39 2.61 -3.96
N VAL A 157 6.53 2.39 -3.31
CA VAL A 157 7.75 3.14 -3.55
C VAL A 157 8.67 2.32 -4.43
N THR A 158 9.05 2.90 -5.57
CA THR A 158 9.92 2.26 -6.56
C THR A 158 11.21 3.04 -6.77
N THR A 159 12.15 2.46 -7.48
CA THR A 159 13.38 3.14 -7.93
C THR A 159 13.22 3.79 -9.30
N ALA A 160 12.02 3.79 -9.89
CA ALA A 160 11.76 4.41 -11.18
C ALA A 160 12.01 5.92 -11.12
N HIS A 161 12.54 6.48 -12.21
CA HIS A 161 12.76 7.92 -12.34
C HIS A 161 11.54 8.65 -12.88
N THR A 162 10.72 7.95 -13.66
CA THR A 162 9.50 8.48 -14.29
C THR A 162 8.27 7.67 -13.91
N ASP A 163 7.09 8.32 -14.00
CA ASP A 163 5.82 7.64 -13.74
C ASP A 163 5.49 6.57 -14.78
N GLU A 164 5.97 6.74 -16.01
CA GLU A 164 5.78 5.76 -17.08
C GLU A 164 6.51 4.45 -16.78
N GLU A 165 7.75 4.53 -16.31
CA GLU A 165 8.52 3.36 -15.89
C GLU A 165 7.84 2.64 -14.72
N ALA A 166 7.37 3.38 -13.72
CA ALA A 166 6.68 2.82 -12.56
C ALA A 166 5.34 2.19 -12.95
N ARG A 167 4.58 2.84 -13.83
CA ARG A 167 3.31 2.30 -14.34
C ARG A 167 3.50 0.98 -15.05
N GLU A 168 4.50 0.89 -15.90
CA GLU A 168 4.82 -0.36 -16.60
C GLU A 168 5.27 -1.44 -15.62
N LEU A 169 6.11 -1.11 -14.67
CA LEU A 169 6.55 -2.04 -13.63
C LEU A 169 5.36 -2.62 -12.87
N LEU A 170 4.45 -1.79 -12.39
CA LEU A 170 3.26 -2.22 -11.66
C LEU A 170 2.28 -2.99 -12.56
N THR A 171 2.16 -2.62 -13.82
CA THR A 171 1.35 -3.36 -14.80
C THR A 171 1.88 -4.79 -14.99
N LEU A 172 3.20 -4.96 -15.07
CA LEU A 172 3.83 -6.27 -15.18
C LEU A 172 3.67 -7.12 -13.91
N PHE A 173 3.55 -6.48 -12.74
CA PHE A 173 3.17 -7.17 -11.50
C PHE A 173 1.68 -7.59 -11.47
N GLY A 174 0.87 -7.11 -12.41
CA GLY A 174 -0.55 -7.44 -12.52
C GLY A 174 -1.49 -6.40 -11.93
N MET A 175 -1.04 -5.17 -11.70
CA MET A 175 -1.90 -4.09 -11.19
C MET A 175 -3.05 -3.80 -12.16
N PRO A 176 -4.33 -3.93 -11.72
CA PRO A 176 -5.49 -3.77 -12.58
C PRO A 176 -5.88 -2.30 -12.72
N TYR A 177 -5.23 -1.58 -13.62
CA TYR A 177 -5.59 -0.20 -13.92
C TYR A 177 -6.93 -0.09 -14.65
N ALA A 178 -7.69 0.96 -14.32
CA ALA A 178 -8.90 1.32 -15.06
C ALA A 178 -8.52 1.73 -16.50
N LYS A 179 -9.35 1.31 -17.46
CA LYS A 179 -9.21 1.65 -18.88
C LYS A 179 -9.78 3.04 -19.17
#